data_ee40990a4d4c4c19e01b38b386c54545
#
_entry.id   ee40990a4d4c4c19e01b38b386c54545
#
_cell.length_a   1.000
_cell.length_b   1.000
_cell.length_c   1.000
_cell.angle_alpha   90.00
_cell.angle_beta   90.00
_cell.angle_gamma   90.00
#
_symmetry.space_group_name_H-M   'P 1'
#
loop_
_entity.id
_entity.type
_entity.pdbx_description
1 polymer ?
#
loop_
_entity_poly.entity_id
_entity_poly.type
_entity_poly.pdbx_seq_one_letter_code
_entity_poly.pdbx_strand_id
1 'polypeptide(L)'
;MKERPLRVTIVALGSRGDVQPYIALGAGFRKAGYRVRLATHEEFEPLVKESHLEFFLVRGNPHLLMEAGNGGINPFLFFPRFLQLIHEFFPVFREDVERAAVGTDAVVYSNIASLGGAFLFADSRLPGCAAFLQPTLPTREIENFAFPGLPRLFPGRGAYNKATYHTLGFITWQSIFKQILKELGVRMTMAEFVRKSRDFFSNVPILYGFSPSIVPRPRDWPENTHVTGYWFLGKPSSWKPPRDLEQFLSAGRPPIYIGFGSMKAQSPEALTELVIEAVLRSGQRAVIHSGWAGLGGRKMPPSIKVIGPVPHAWL
;
A
#
# COMPACT_ATOMS: atom_id res chain seq x y z
N MET A 1 -38.75 -3.76 11.45
CA MET A 1 -37.63 -4.67 11.11
C MET A 1 -36.35 -3.85 11.18
N LYS A 2 -35.38 -4.20 12.03
CA LYS A 2 -34.07 -3.55 12.01
C LYS A 2 -33.40 -3.98 10.71
N GLU A 3 -33.09 -3.04 9.84
CA GLU A 3 -32.31 -3.33 8.62
C GLU A 3 -30.99 -3.99 9.03
N ARG A 4 -30.60 -5.02 8.30
CA ARG A 4 -29.29 -5.67 8.54
C ARG A 4 -28.18 -4.65 8.28
N PRO A 5 -27.12 -4.63 9.10
CA PRO A 5 -25.99 -3.76 8.83
C PRO A 5 -25.38 -4.11 7.48
N LEU A 6 -25.12 -3.09 6.64
CA LEU A 6 -24.49 -3.26 5.33
C LEU A 6 -23.07 -3.85 5.49
N ARG A 7 -22.70 -4.74 4.60
CA ARG A 7 -21.37 -5.35 4.54
C ARG A 7 -20.49 -4.64 3.52
N VAL A 8 -19.35 -4.17 3.97
CA VAL A 8 -18.30 -3.59 3.13
C VAL A 8 -17.13 -4.57 3.05
N THR A 9 -16.71 -4.92 1.86
CA THR A 9 -15.48 -5.69 1.65
C THR A 9 -14.38 -4.74 1.19
N ILE A 10 -13.26 -4.74 1.90
CA ILE A 10 -12.05 -3.99 1.53
C ILE A 10 -11.05 -4.97 0.97
N VAL A 11 -10.56 -4.73 -0.24
CA VAL A 11 -9.52 -5.54 -0.88
C VAL A 11 -8.20 -4.76 -0.80
N ALA A 12 -7.27 -5.25 0.02
CA ALA A 12 -5.98 -4.61 0.27
C ALA A 12 -4.84 -5.61 0.15
N LEU A 13 -3.90 -5.36 -0.74
CA LEU A 13 -2.81 -6.25 -1.10
C LEU A 13 -1.47 -5.51 -1.01
N GLY A 14 -0.41 -6.26 -0.79
CA GLY A 14 0.95 -5.74 -0.76
C GLY A 14 1.61 -5.91 0.60
N SER A 15 2.53 -5.04 0.92
CA SER A 15 3.27 -5.04 2.18
C SER A 15 2.42 -4.50 3.35
N ARG A 16 2.98 -4.55 4.55
CA ARG A 16 2.32 -4.00 5.74
C ARG A 16 1.90 -2.52 5.56
N GLY A 17 2.72 -1.72 4.87
CA GLY A 17 2.39 -0.32 4.58
C GLY A 17 1.19 -0.17 3.65
N ASP A 18 0.94 -1.17 2.80
CA ASP A 18 -0.19 -1.20 1.87
C ASP A 18 -1.46 -1.79 2.49
N VAL A 19 -1.37 -2.54 3.59
CA VAL A 19 -2.52 -3.25 4.21
C VAL A 19 -2.97 -2.59 5.51
N GLN A 20 -2.04 -2.21 6.39
CA GLN A 20 -2.38 -1.67 7.72
C GLN A 20 -3.29 -0.42 7.68
N PRO A 21 -3.13 0.56 6.76
CA PRO A 21 -4.05 1.68 6.66
C PRO A 21 -5.49 1.26 6.33
N TYR A 22 -5.68 0.22 5.52
CA TYR A 22 -7.01 -0.30 5.21
C TYR A 22 -7.64 -1.06 6.37
N ILE A 23 -6.84 -1.69 7.24
CA ILE A 23 -7.35 -2.23 8.51
C ILE A 23 -7.89 -1.08 9.38
N ALA A 24 -7.18 0.06 9.43
CA ALA A 24 -7.64 1.24 10.16
C ALA A 24 -8.92 1.83 9.55
N LEU A 25 -9.00 1.93 8.22
CA LEU A 25 -10.20 2.35 7.50
C LEU A 25 -11.38 1.40 7.81
N GLY A 26 -11.15 0.08 7.76
CA GLY A 26 -12.14 -0.93 8.11
C GLY A 26 -12.63 -0.84 9.56
N ALA A 27 -11.72 -0.57 10.49
CA ALA A 27 -12.08 -0.32 11.90
C ALA A 27 -12.97 0.94 12.03
N GLY A 28 -12.70 1.97 11.20
CA GLY A 28 -13.55 3.14 11.09
C GLY A 28 -14.97 2.80 10.59
N PHE A 29 -15.09 2.05 9.50
CA PHE A 29 -16.39 1.58 8.99
C PHE A 29 -17.13 0.74 10.04
N ARG A 30 -16.44 -0.16 10.74
CA ARG A 30 -17.06 -0.96 11.80
C ARG A 30 -17.61 -0.08 12.93
N LYS A 31 -16.87 0.96 13.34
CA LYS A 31 -17.36 1.94 14.35
C LYS A 31 -18.59 2.69 13.85
N ALA A 32 -18.71 2.92 12.55
CA ALA A 32 -19.88 3.53 11.92
C ALA A 32 -21.06 2.55 11.74
N GLY A 33 -20.96 1.30 12.22
CA GLY A 33 -22.05 0.33 12.21
C GLY A 33 -22.06 -0.62 11.02
N TYR A 34 -21.06 -0.60 10.14
CA TYR A 34 -20.95 -1.53 9.03
C TYR A 34 -20.33 -2.87 9.46
N ARG A 35 -20.71 -3.95 8.78
CA ARG A 35 -19.95 -5.21 8.83
C ARG A 35 -18.81 -5.10 7.83
N VAL A 36 -17.59 -5.41 8.27
CA VAL A 36 -16.41 -5.22 7.41
C VAL A 36 -15.65 -6.52 7.25
N ARG A 37 -15.44 -6.90 6.00
CA ARG A 37 -14.52 -7.97 5.58
C ARG A 37 -13.27 -7.32 4.99
N LEU A 38 -12.11 -7.77 5.42
CA LEU A 38 -10.83 -7.40 4.80
C LEU A 38 -10.27 -8.60 4.06
N ALA A 39 -10.17 -8.49 2.74
CA ALA A 39 -9.58 -9.47 1.86
C ALA A 39 -8.10 -9.11 1.65
N THR A 40 -7.20 -9.94 2.19
CA THR A 40 -5.75 -9.68 2.18
C THR A 40 -4.94 -10.96 2.38
N HIS A 41 -3.60 -10.86 2.40
CA HIS A 41 -2.69 -11.98 2.56
C HIS A 41 -2.70 -12.55 3.99
N GLU A 42 -2.36 -13.84 4.10
CA GLU A 42 -2.38 -14.63 5.33
C GLU A 42 -1.59 -13.98 6.48
N GLU A 43 -0.42 -13.41 6.20
CA GLU A 43 0.42 -12.78 7.22
C GLU A 43 -0.28 -11.65 8.01
N PHE A 44 -1.35 -11.04 7.45
CA PHE A 44 -2.11 -9.99 8.11
C PHE A 44 -3.34 -10.49 8.88
N GLU A 45 -3.65 -11.79 8.83
CA GLU A 45 -4.81 -12.37 9.53
C GLU A 45 -4.85 -12.01 11.01
N PRO A 46 -3.74 -12.13 11.79
CA PRO A 46 -3.76 -11.77 13.20
C PRO A 46 -4.15 -10.30 13.42
N LEU A 47 -3.58 -9.38 12.63
CA LEU A 47 -3.84 -7.93 12.76
C LEU A 47 -5.28 -7.57 12.37
N VAL A 48 -5.84 -8.24 11.35
CA VAL A 48 -7.23 -8.07 10.92
C VAL A 48 -8.19 -8.54 12.02
N LYS A 49 -7.96 -9.74 12.58
CA LYS A 49 -8.79 -10.30 13.66
C LYS A 49 -8.72 -9.49 14.94
N GLU A 50 -7.52 -9.01 15.30
CA GLU A 50 -7.31 -8.13 16.46
C GLU A 50 -8.07 -6.79 16.31
N SER A 51 -8.27 -6.32 15.08
CA SER A 51 -9.08 -5.16 14.76
C SER A 51 -10.59 -5.45 14.71
N HIS A 52 -10.99 -6.69 15.04
CA HIS A 52 -12.38 -7.19 15.00
C HIS A 52 -13.03 -7.07 13.61
N LEU A 53 -12.25 -7.31 12.56
CA LEU A 53 -12.73 -7.39 11.18
C LEU A 53 -12.81 -8.85 10.74
N GLU A 54 -13.70 -9.13 9.77
CA GLU A 54 -13.77 -10.44 9.13
C GLU A 54 -12.56 -10.59 8.18
N PHE A 55 -11.71 -11.58 8.41
CA PHE A 55 -10.59 -11.89 7.52
C PHE A 55 -11.05 -12.75 6.35
N PHE A 56 -10.60 -12.44 5.15
CA PHE A 56 -10.74 -13.26 3.96
C PHE A 56 -9.37 -13.43 3.29
N LEU A 57 -8.95 -14.67 3.09
CA LEU A 57 -7.67 -14.98 2.49
C LEU A 57 -7.67 -14.64 0.99
N VAL A 58 -6.74 -13.80 0.58
CA VAL A 58 -6.31 -13.65 -0.82
C VAL A 58 -4.97 -14.32 -0.96
N ARG A 59 -4.92 -15.39 -1.75
CA ARG A 59 -3.72 -16.17 -2.01
C ARG A 59 -2.66 -15.33 -2.72
N GLY A 60 -1.41 -15.60 -2.44
CA GLY A 60 -0.25 -14.91 -2.98
C GLY A 60 0.72 -14.49 -1.87
N ASN A 61 1.96 -14.25 -2.26
CA ASN A 61 3.00 -13.83 -1.33
C ASN A 61 3.54 -12.45 -1.75
N PRO A 62 3.25 -11.37 -0.99
CA PRO A 62 3.72 -10.03 -1.31
C PRO A 62 5.24 -9.92 -1.31
N HIS A 63 5.94 -10.79 -0.56
CA HIS A 63 7.40 -10.82 -0.56
C HIS A 63 7.99 -11.13 -1.92
N LEU A 64 7.34 -12.00 -2.73
CA LEU A 64 7.80 -12.33 -4.08
C LEU A 64 7.75 -11.13 -5.03
N LEU A 65 6.73 -10.29 -4.91
CA LEU A 65 6.62 -9.05 -5.70
C LEU A 65 7.75 -8.07 -5.34
N MET A 66 8.09 -7.98 -4.04
CA MET A 66 9.19 -7.13 -3.58
C MET A 66 10.57 -7.71 -3.95
N GLU A 67 10.71 -9.04 -3.98
CA GLU A 67 11.93 -9.72 -4.42
C GLU A 67 12.22 -9.50 -5.91
N ALA A 68 11.20 -9.45 -6.74
CA ALA A 68 11.36 -9.09 -8.15
C ALA A 68 11.99 -7.69 -8.33
N GLY A 69 11.73 -6.76 -7.37
CA GLY A 69 12.31 -5.42 -7.33
C GLY A 69 13.75 -5.33 -6.84
N ASN A 70 14.26 -6.35 -6.15
CA ASN A 70 15.59 -6.33 -5.51
C ASN A 70 16.79 -6.51 -6.47
N GLY A 71 16.55 -6.75 -7.77
CA GLY A 71 17.62 -6.82 -8.79
C GLY A 71 18.29 -5.47 -9.11
N GLY A 72 18.17 -4.47 -8.24
CA GLY A 72 18.54 -3.08 -8.53
C GLY A 72 17.48 -2.41 -9.42
N ILE A 73 17.55 -1.07 -9.53
CA ILE A 73 16.64 -0.26 -10.37
C ILE A 73 16.99 -0.51 -11.87
N ASN A 74 17.14 -1.76 -12.28
CA ASN A 74 17.26 -2.08 -13.70
C ASN A 74 15.85 -2.44 -14.22
N PRO A 75 15.16 -1.54 -14.91
CA PRO A 75 13.80 -1.78 -15.41
C PRO A 75 13.73 -2.99 -16.36
N PHE A 76 14.82 -3.30 -17.07
CA PHE A 76 14.89 -4.41 -18.01
C PHE A 76 14.88 -5.78 -17.33
N LEU A 77 15.35 -5.89 -16.10
CA LEU A 77 15.30 -7.11 -15.30
C LEU A 77 14.06 -7.20 -14.40
N PHE A 78 13.66 -6.07 -13.85
CA PHE A 78 12.48 -5.98 -12.99
C PHE A 78 11.18 -6.28 -13.75
N PHE A 79 11.00 -5.66 -14.90
CA PHE A 79 9.73 -5.71 -15.63
C PHE A 79 9.33 -7.12 -16.10
N PRO A 80 10.21 -7.94 -16.72
CA PRO A 80 9.84 -9.28 -17.14
C PRO A 80 9.46 -10.19 -15.98
N ARG A 81 10.19 -10.12 -14.85
CA ARG A 81 9.92 -10.94 -13.66
C ARG A 81 8.63 -10.51 -12.95
N PHE A 82 8.39 -9.21 -12.87
CA PHE A 82 7.15 -8.66 -12.35
C PHE A 82 5.93 -9.08 -13.18
N LEU A 83 6.05 -9.06 -14.51
CA LEU A 83 5.00 -9.54 -15.42
C LEU A 83 4.72 -11.03 -15.25
N GLN A 84 5.77 -11.85 -15.13
CA GLN A 84 5.63 -13.28 -14.87
C GLN A 84 4.86 -13.51 -13.57
N LEU A 85 5.20 -12.82 -12.49
CA LEU A 85 4.50 -12.94 -11.21
C LEU A 85 3.02 -12.51 -11.32
N ILE A 86 2.73 -11.43 -12.03
CA ILE A 86 1.34 -11.04 -12.28
C ILE A 86 0.61 -12.12 -13.04
N HIS A 87 1.21 -12.70 -14.09
CA HIS A 87 0.61 -13.78 -14.85
C HIS A 87 0.26 -15.00 -13.99
N GLU A 88 1.17 -15.41 -13.11
CA GLU A 88 0.96 -16.54 -12.20
C GLU A 88 -0.11 -16.27 -11.14
N PHE A 89 -0.13 -15.07 -10.57
CA PHE A 89 -1.01 -14.74 -9.46
C PHE A 89 -2.37 -14.18 -9.86
N PHE A 90 -2.51 -13.59 -11.04
CA PHE A 90 -3.73 -12.86 -11.37
C PHE A 90 -4.99 -13.75 -11.46
N PRO A 91 -4.96 -14.96 -12.05
CA PRO A 91 -6.13 -15.83 -12.08
C PRO A 91 -6.62 -16.21 -10.68
N VAL A 92 -5.66 -16.54 -9.79
CA VAL A 92 -5.94 -16.90 -8.40
C VAL A 92 -6.47 -15.70 -7.61
N PHE A 93 -5.85 -14.54 -7.81
CA PHE A 93 -6.29 -13.28 -7.23
C PHE A 93 -7.72 -12.92 -7.63
N ARG A 94 -8.04 -13.05 -8.92
CA ARG A 94 -9.39 -12.79 -9.43
C ARG A 94 -10.43 -13.68 -8.74
N GLU A 95 -10.20 -14.99 -8.70
CA GLU A 95 -11.08 -15.95 -8.04
C GLU A 95 -11.31 -15.56 -6.56
N ASP A 96 -10.25 -15.23 -5.83
CA ASP A 96 -10.32 -14.88 -4.43
C ASP A 96 -11.08 -13.57 -4.19
N VAL A 97 -10.90 -12.56 -5.05
CA VAL A 97 -11.63 -11.28 -4.96
C VAL A 97 -13.10 -11.46 -5.30
N GLU A 98 -13.43 -12.25 -6.33
CA GLU A 98 -14.82 -12.61 -6.66
C GLU A 98 -15.51 -13.32 -5.48
N ARG A 99 -14.84 -14.27 -4.86
CA ARG A 99 -15.33 -14.97 -3.65
C ARG A 99 -15.46 -14.03 -2.45
N ALA A 100 -14.50 -13.12 -2.25
CA ALA A 100 -14.55 -12.13 -1.18
C ALA A 100 -15.74 -11.18 -1.32
N ALA A 101 -16.17 -10.90 -2.56
CA ALA A 101 -17.30 -10.03 -2.85
C ALA A 101 -18.68 -10.70 -2.63
N VAL A 102 -18.75 -12.02 -2.43
CA VAL A 102 -20.01 -12.71 -2.19
C VAL A 102 -20.69 -12.21 -0.91
N GLY A 103 -21.93 -11.80 -1.02
CA GLY A 103 -22.73 -11.27 0.09
C GLY A 103 -22.27 -9.89 0.59
N THR A 104 -21.55 -9.14 -0.24
CA THR A 104 -21.09 -7.76 -0.01
C THR A 104 -22.11 -6.77 -0.57
N ASP A 105 -22.30 -5.64 0.12
CA ASP A 105 -23.14 -4.54 -0.31
C ASP A 105 -22.34 -3.41 -0.97
N ALA A 106 -21.03 -3.29 -0.64
CA ALA A 106 -20.10 -2.34 -1.28
C ALA A 106 -18.66 -2.83 -1.19
N VAL A 107 -17.82 -2.46 -2.16
CA VAL A 107 -16.40 -2.85 -2.21
C VAL A 107 -15.49 -1.63 -2.20
N VAL A 108 -14.44 -1.68 -1.37
CA VAL A 108 -13.35 -0.69 -1.34
C VAL A 108 -12.10 -1.32 -1.93
N TYR A 109 -11.55 -0.68 -2.95
CA TYR A 109 -10.36 -1.16 -3.66
C TYR A 109 -9.13 -0.36 -3.28
N SER A 110 -8.09 -1.04 -2.81
CA SER A 110 -6.76 -0.45 -2.67
C SER A 110 -6.12 -0.17 -4.05
N ASN A 111 -4.96 0.49 -4.05
CA ASN A 111 -4.26 0.83 -5.29
C ASN A 111 -4.00 -0.40 -6.17
N ILE A 112 -3.40 -1.46 -5.62
CA ILE A 112 -3.12 -2.71 -6.34
C ILE A 112 -4.43 -3.42 -6.73
N ALA A 113 -5.41 -3.46 -5.84
CA ALA A 113 -6.70 -4.08 -6.11
C ALA A 113 -7.52 -3.32 -7.16
N SER A 114 -7.38 -1.98 -7.24
CA SER A 114 -8.05 -1.17 -8.28
C SER A 114 -7.62 -1.56 -9.69
N LEU A 115 -6.35 -1.91 -9.87
CA LEU A 115 -5.83 -2.36 -11.15
C LEU A 115 -6.53 -3.65 -11.62
N GLY A 116 -6.78 -4.61 -10.72
CA GLY A 116 -7.54 -5.83 -11.02
C GLY A 116 -9.07 -5.65 -10.84
N GLY A 117 -9.47 -4.97 -9.78
CA GLY A 117 -10.86 -4.82 -9.35
C GLY A 117 -11.71 -3.94 -10.24
N ALA A 118 -11.17 -2.83 -10.76
CA ALA A 118 -11.92 -1.95 -11.64
C ALA A 118 -12.48 -2.68 -12.89
N PHE A 119 -11.78 -3.72 -13.37
CA PHE A 119 -12.25 -4.54 -14.49
C PHE A 119 -13.18 -5.67 -14.08
N LEU A 120 -12.95 -6.25 -12.90
CA LEU A 120 -13.76 -7.35 -12.40
C LEU A 120 -15.16 -6.88 -11.97
N PHE A 121 -15.26 -5.64 -11.47
CA PHE A 121 -16.47 -5.10 -10.86
C PHE A 121 -17.09 -3.93 -11.65
N ALA A 122 -16.43 -3.41 -12.70
CA ALA A 122 -17.03 -2.40 -13.56
C ALA A 122 -18.36 -2.88 -14.22
N ASP A 123 -18.50 -4.19 -14.39
CA ASP A 123 -19.75 -4.82 -14.85
C ASP A 123 -20.61 -5.34 -13.67
N SER A 124 -20.15 -5.27 -12.42
CA SER A 124 -20.94 -5.64 -11.25
C SER A 124 -21.81 -4.45 -10.82
N ARG A 125 -23.03 -4.76 -10.40
CA ARG A 125 -23.96 -3.77 -9.83
C ARG A 125 -23.60 -3.38 -8.40
N LEU A 126 -22.41 -3.80 -7.90
CA LEU A 126 -21.95 -3.49 -6.55
C LEU A 126 -21.39 -2.07 -6.50
N PRO A 127 -21.86 -1.23 -5.59
CA PRO A 127 -21.24 0.05 -5.31
C PRO A 127 -19.75 -0.12 -5.00
N GLY A 128 -18.91 0.68 -5.66
CA GLY A 128 -17.46 0.66 -5.44
C GLY A 128 -16.96 1.95 -4.82
N CYS A 129 -15.80 1.89 -4.17
CA CYS A 129 -15.02 3.03 -3.72
C CYS A 129 -13.54 2.74 -3.99
N ALA A 130 -12.84 3.66 -4.64
CA ALA A 130 -11.40 3.58 -4.79
C ALA A 130 -10.73 4.25 -3.58
N ALA A 131 -9.76 3.60 -2.99
CA ALA A 131 -9.08 4.11 -1.80
C ALA A 131 -7.56 3.98 -1.98
N PHE A 132 -6.82 5.09 -1.92
CA PHE A 132 -5.41 5.16 -2.26
C PHE A 132 -4.59 5.82 -1.16
N LEU A 133 -3.34 5.38 -1.02
CA LEU A 133 -2.41 5.91 -0.01
C LEU A 133 -1.45 6.96 -0.58
N GLN A 134 -1.46 7.14 -1.88
CA GLN A 134 -0.60 8.08 -2.60
C GLN A 134 -1.33 8.70 -3.80
N PRO A 135 -0.93 9.89 -4.27
CA PRO A 135 -1.54 10.52 -5.43
C PRO A 135 -1.38 9.69 -6.70
N THR A 136 -2.48 9.22 -7.26
CA THR A 136 -2.49 8.35 -8.46
C THR A 136 -3.25 8.94 -9.64
N LEU A 137 -4.22 9.83 -9.37
CA LEU A 137 -4.95 10.49 -10.44
C LEU A 137 -4.07 11.52 -11.16
N PRO A 138 -4.19 11.62 -12.51
CA PRO A 138 -3.49 12.63 -13.28
C PRO A 138 -3.78 14.03 -12.80
N THR A 139 -2.73 14.81 -12.57
CA THR A 139 -2.83 16.22 -12.14
C THR A 139 -1.69 17.05 -12.70
N ARG A 140 -1.90 18.36 -12.79
CA ARG A 140 -0.88 19.35 -13.14
C ARG A 140 -0.06 19.80 -11.93
N GLU A 141 -0.56 19.60 -10.71
CA GLU A 141 -0.04 20.21 -9.48
C GLU A 141 0.97 19.32 -8.75
N ILE A 142 0.90 17.99 -8.90
CA ILE A 142 1.79 17.03 -8.24
C ILE A 142 2.66 16.32 -9.26
N GLU A 143 3.93 16.13 -8.94
CA GLU A 143 4.86 15.34 -9.72
C GLU A 143 4.54 13.86 -9.63
N ASN A 144 4.69 13.15 -10.74
CA ASN A 144 4.57 11.70 -10.74
C ASN A 144 5.88 11.08 -10.25
N PHE A 145 5.81 10.24 -9.22
CA PHE A 145 6.99 9.62 -8.57
C PHE A 145 7.85 8.76 -9.51
N ALA A 146 7.30 8.29 -10.62
CA ALA A 146 8.00 7.43 -11.59
C ALA A 146 8.84 8.23 -12.61
N PHE A 147 8.76 9.56 -12.59
CA PHE A 147 9.44 10.42 -13.55
C PHE A 147 10.23 11.52 -12.85
N PRO A 148 11.35 12.00 -13.42
CA PRO A 148 12.08 13.14 -12.88
C PRO A 148 11.18 14.37 -12.77
N GLY A 149 11.24 15.05 -11.64
CA GLY A 149 10.53 16.33 -11.45
C GLY A 149 11.19 17.46 -12.24
N LEU A 150 10.38 18.43 -12.69
CA LEU A 150 10.88 19.67 -13.26
C LEU A 150 10.98 20.78 -12.19
N PRO A 151 11.94 21.73 -12.32
CA PRO A 151 12.02 22.87 -11.42
C PRO A 151 10.68 23.61 -11.30
N ARG A 152 10.39 24.12 -10.11
CA ARG A 152 9.08 24.77 -9.82
C ARG A 152 8.73 25.90 -10.78
N LEU A 153 9.72 26.66 -11.23
CA LEU A 153 9.55 27.80 -12.15
C LEU A 153 9.63 27.42 -13.63
N PHE A 154 9.74 26.12 -13.96
CA PHE A 154 9.85 25.69 -15.34
C PHE A 154 8.52 25.92 -16.08
N PRO A 155 8.52 26.68 -17.20
CA PRO A 155 7.32 26.88 -18.03
C PRO A 155 6.79 25.53 -18.53
N GLY A 156 5.48 25.27 -18.37
CA GLY A 156 4.86 24.02 -18.81
C GLY A 156 4.99 22.84 -17.83
N ARG A 157 5.58 23.02 -16.63
CA ARG A 157 5.70 21.98 -15.59
C ARG A 157 4.37 21.26 -15.32
N GLY A 158 3.26 21.98 -15.22
CA GLY A 158 1.96 21.38 -15.01
C GLY A 158 1.51 20.48 -16.17
N ALA A 159 1.77 20.85 -17.41
CA ALA A 159 1.48 20.00 -18.57
C ALA A 159 2.37 18.75 -18.57
N TYR A 160 3.65 18.91 -18.28
CA TYR A 160 4.58 17.79 -18.10
C TYR A 160 4.12 16.83 -17.00
N ASN A 161 3.81 17.35 -15.81
CA ASN A 161 3.32 16.51 -14.71
C ASN A 161 2.13 15.66 -15.18
N LYS A 162 1.11 16.29 -15.75
CA LYS A 162 -0.07 15.56 -16.23
C LYS A 162 0.26 14.53 -17.31
N ALA A 163 1.16 14.87 -18.23
CA ALA A 163 1.60 13.97 -19.29
C ALA A 163 2.31 12.71 -18.73
N THR A 164 3.12 12.87 -17.68
CA THR A 164 3.81 11.72 -17.03
C THR A 164 2.84 10.70 -16.44
N TYR A 165 1.70 11.10 -15.89
CA TYR A 165 0.65 10.19 -15.45
C TYR A 165 0.04 9.40 -16.62
N HIS A 166 -0.23 10.08 -17.74
CA HIS A 166 -0.75 9.40 -18.94
C HIS A 166 0.29 8.45 -19.55
N THR A 167 1.57 8.84 -19.54
CA THR A 167 2.68 7.99 -20.00
C THR A 167 2.80 6.75 -19.12
N LEU A 168 2.75 6.90 -17.79
CA LEU A 168 2.75 5.76 -16.87
C LEU A 168 1.55 4.84 -17.11
N GLY A 169 0.36 5.43 -17.30
CA GLY A 169 -0.85 4.67 -17.65
C GLY A 169 -0.69 3.89 -18.97
N PHE A 170 -0.07 4.49 -20.00
CA PHE A 170 0.22 3.81 -21.25
C PHE A 170 1.21 2.65 -21.08
N ILE A 171 2.30 2.86 -20.34
CA ILE A 171 3.29 1.83 -20.03
C ILE A 171 2.61 0.67 -19.27
N THR A 172 1.83 0.98 -18.24
CA THR A 172 1.11 -0.03 -17.45
C THR A 172 0.10 -0.80 -18.30
N TRP A 173 -0.60 -0.12 -19.23
CA TRP A 173 -1.47 -0.79 -20.18
C TRP A 173 -0.72 -1.79 -21.04
N GLN A 174 0.36 -1.37 -21.69
CA GLN A 174 1.10 -2.24 -22.60
C GLN A 174 1.76 -3.44 -21.90
N SER A 175 2.20 -3.22 -20.68
CA SER A 175 3.01 -4.20 -19.94
C SER A 175 2.17 -5.15 -19.07
N ILE A 176 1.04 -4.69 -18.54
CA ILE A 176 0.26 -5.42 -17.53
C ILE A 176 -1.15 -5.71 -18.06
N PHE A 177 -1.93 -4.68 -18.32
CA PHE A 177 -3.37 -4.86 -18.59
C PHE A 177 -3.65 -5.62 -19.88
N LYS A 178 -2.92 -5.34 -20.94
CA LYS A 178 -3.08 -6.04 -22.22
C LYS A 178 -2.87 -7.54 -22.08
N GLN A 179 -1.91 -7.95 -21.24
CA GLN A 179 -1.64 -9.36 -20.96
C GLN A 179 -2.75 -9.96 -20.09
N ILE A 180 -3.13 -9.30 -19.00
CA ILE A 180 -4.23 -9.73 -18.13
C ILE A 180 -5.53 -9.92 -18.92
N LEU A 181 -5.91 -8.97 -19.75
CA LEU A 181 -7.12 -9.05 -20.56
C LEU A 181 -7.06 -10.19 -21.56
N LYS A 182 -5.91 -10.46 -22.16
CA LYS A 182 -5.70 -11.60 -23.06
C LYS A 182 -5.96 -12.93 -22.34
N GLU A 183 -5.46 -13.08 -21.13
CA GLU A 183 -5.66 -14.28 -20.30
C GLU A 183 -7.13 -14.47 -19.87
N LEU A 184 -7.82 -13.37 -19.64
CA LEU A 184 -9.26 -13.37 -19.33
C LEU A 184 -10.13 -13.62 -20.57
N GLY A 185 -9.54 -13.76 -21.77
CA GLY A 185 -10.29 -13.86 -23.01
C GLY A 185 -11.03 -12.56 -23.39
N VAL A 186 -10.69 -11.43 -22.73
CA VAL A 186 -11.32 -10.14 -22.97
C VAL A 186 -10.56 -9.37 -24.05
N ARG A 187 -11.24 -9.10 -25.16
CA ARG A 187 -10.71 -8.20 -26.18
C ARG A 187 -11.09 -6.77 -25.86
N MET A 188 -10.09 -5.94 -25.58
CA MET A 188 -10.29 -4.52 -25.26
C MET A 188 -9.15 -3.69 -25.86
N THR A 189 -9.50 -2.60 -26.52
CA THR A 189 -8.55 -1.63 -27.01
C THR A 189 -8.10 -0.70 -25.86
N MET A 190 -6.97 -0.04 -26.04
CA MET A 190 -6.52 0.98 -25.09
C MET A 190 -7.53 2.13 -24.93
N ALA A 191 -8.18 2.55 -26.02
CA ALA A 191 -9.19 3.61 -25.97
C ALA A 191 -10.40 3.21 -25.14
N GLU A 192 -10.88 1.97 -25.27
CA GLU A 192 -11.97 1.42 -24.45
C GLU A 192 -11.56 1.30 -22.98
N PHE A 193 -10.32 0.86 -22.71
CA PHE A 193 -9.78 0.80 -21.37
C PHE A 193 -9.74 2.17 -20.70
N VAL A 194 -9.18 3.18 -21.38
CA VAL A 194 -9.12 4.56 -20.87
C VAL A 194 -10.53 5.12 -20.63
N ARG A 195 -11.47 4.86 -21.55
CA ARG A 195 -12.86 5.27 -21.38
C ARG A 195 -13.49 4.60 -20.16
N LYS A 196 -13.42 3.27 -20.05
CA LYS A 196 -13.99 2.51 -18.92
C LYS A 196 -13.35 2.92 -17.59
N SER A 197 -12.03 3.12 -17.56
CA SER A 197 -11.33 3.58 -16.35
C SER A 197 -11.80 4.98 -15.95
N ARG A 198 -11.90 5.90 -16.91
CA ARG A 198 -12.42 7.25 -16.65
C ARG A 198 -13.85 7.21 -16.14
N ASP A 199 -14.71 6.44 -16.79
CA ASP A 199 -16.13 6.30 -16.41
C ASP A 199 -16.23 5.70 -15.00
N PHE A 200 -15.43 4.69 -14.67
CA PHE A 200 -15.36 4.13 -13.31
C PHE A 200 -14.95 5.19 -12.29
N PHE A 201 -13.79 5.84 -12.46
CA PHE A 201 -13.30 6.83 -11.50
C PHE A 201 -14.14 8.11 -11.41
N SER A 202 -14.96 8.40 -12.44
CA SER A 202 -15.89 9.52 -12.38
C SER A 202 -17.16 9.20 -11.58
N ASN A 203 -17.51 7.91 -11.47
CA ASN A 203 -18.77 7.48 -10.85
C ASN A 203 -18.61 6.86 -9.45
N VAL A 204 -17.36 6.62 -8.98
CA VAL A 204 -17.11 6.09 -7.64
C VAL A 204 -16.44 7.13 -6.76
N PRO A 205 -16.73 7.15 -5.45
CA PRO A 205 -15.94 7.94 -4.50
C PRO A 205 -14.46 7.50 -4.53
N ILE A 206 -13.57 8.49 -4.48
CA ILE A 206 -12.13 8.25 -4.42
C ILE A 206 -11.61 8.83 -3.10
N LEU A 207 -11.06 7.98 -2.26
CA LEU A 207 -10.50 8.34 -0.96
C LEU A 207 -8.98 8.33 -1.03
N TYR A 208 -8.37 9.36 -0.50
CA TYR A 208 -6.92 9.42 -0.29
C TYR A 208 -6.56 9.43 1.18
N GLY A 209 -5.81 8.41 1.62
CA GLY A 209 -5.35 8.23 2.99
C GLY A 209 -4.04 8.95 3.29
N PHE A 210 -3.90 10.22 2.90
CA PHE A 210 -2.76 11.07 3.25
C PHE A 210 -3.20 12.46 3.74
N SER A 211 -2.30 13.19 4.40
CA SER A 211 -2.62 14.49 4.98
C SER A 211 -2.71 15.59 3.93
N PRO A 212 -3.79 16.38 3.89
CA PRO A 212 -3.88 17.54 3.01
C PRO A 212 -2.88 18.65 3.38
N SER A 213 -2.33 18.63 4.60
CA SER A 213 -1.26 19.57 5.00
C SER A 213 0.10 19.22 4.39
N ILE A 214 0.30 17.96 3.99
CA ILE A 214 1.53 17.48 3.33
C ILE A 214 1.35 17.49 1.81
N VAL A 215 0.23 16.94 1.34
CA VAL A 215 -0.14 16.90 -0.07
C VAL A 215 -1.51 17.53 -0.23
N PRO A 216 -1.59 18.84 -0.53
CA PRO A 216 -2.86 19.50 -0.77
C PRO A 216 -3.62 18.85 -1.92
N ARG A 217 -4.96 18.81 -1.82
CA ARG A 217 -5.80 18.28 -2.89
C ARG A 217 -5.62 19.15 -4.16
N PRO A 218 -5.21 18.57 -5.30
CA PRO A 218 -5.13 19.26 -6.57
C PRO A 218 -6.49 19.82 -7.00
N ARG A 219 -6.47 21.02 -7.61
CA ARG A 219 -7.68 21.70 -8.08
C ARG A 219 -8.29 21.04 -9.33
N ASP A 220 -7.47 20.32 -10.09
CA ASP A 220 -7.89 19.64 -11.32
C ASP A 220 -8.35 18.19 -11.08
N TRP A 221 -8.46 17.75 -9.81
CA TRP A 221 -9.07 16.47 -9.47
C TRP A 221 -10.61 16.53 -9.48
N PRO A 222 -11.30 15.42 -9.85
CA PRO A 222 -12.75 15.32 -9.83
C PRO A 222 -13.34 15.62 -8.45
N GLU A 223 -14.58 16.12 -8.40
CA GLU A 223 -15.25 16.48 -7.13
C GLU A 223 -15.47 15.29 -6.19
N ASN A 224 -15.67 14.09 -6.73
CA ASN A 224 -15.80 12.84 -5.96
C ASN A 224 -14.49 12.35 -5.31
N THR A 225 -13.44 13.17 -5.34
CA THR A 225 -12.14 12.87 -4.74
C THR A 225 -11.99 13.54 -3.37
N HIS A 226 -11.73 12.74 -2.34
CA HIS A 226 -11.65 13.18 -0.95
C HIS A 226 -10.29 12.84 -0.35
N VAL A 227 -9.56 13.85 0.13
CA VAL A 227 -8.33 13.69 0.91
C VAL A 227 -8.71 13.67 2.39
N THR A 228 -8.63 12.49 3.00
CA THR A 228 -9.26 12.21 4.32
C THR A 228 -8.28 12.21 5.50
N GLY A 229 -7.00 12.47 5.24
CA GLY A 229 -5.95 12.30 6.24
C GLY A 229 -5.43 10.87 6.30
N TYR A 230 -4.35 10.66 7.06
CA TYR A 230 -3.78 9.32 7.24
C TYR A 230 -4.72 8.41 8.05
N TRP A 231 -4.83 7.16 7.64
CA TRP A 231 -5.57 6.14 8.38
C TRP A 231 -4.63 5.40 9.32
N PHE A 232 -4.54 5.90 10.55
CA PHE A 232 -3.69 5.32 11.58
C PHE A 232 -4.40 4.19 12.32
N LEU A 233 -3.77 3.02 12.35
CA LEU A 233 -4.18 1.95 13.23
C LEU A 233 -3.55 2.18 14.60
N GLY A 234 -4.39 2.37 15.61
CA GLY A 234 -3.94 2.51 17.00
C GLY A 234 -3.21 1.25 17.48
N LYS A 235 -2.49 1.39 18.59
CA LYS A 235 -1.90 0.24 19.27
C LYS A 235 -3.03 -0.62 19.85
N PRO A 236 -2.95 -1.96 19.72
CA PRO A 236 -3.89 -2.87 20.39
C PRO A 236 -3.90 -2.68 21.89
N SER A 237 -5.08 -2.76 22.52
CA SER A 237 -5.22 -2.57 23.99
C SER A 237 -4.48 -3.64 24.80
N SER A 238 -4.40 -4.85 24.26
CA SER A 238 -3.70 -6.00 24.86
C SER A 238 -2.18 -5.95 24.70
N TRP A 239 -1.67 -5.13 23.77
CA TRP A 239 -0.25 -5.09 23.45
C TRP A 239 0.56 -4.39 24.55
N LYS A 240 1.62 -5.04 24.99
CA LYS A 240 2.62 -4.51 25.92
C LYS A 240 4.00 -4.58 25.29
N PRO A 241 4.85 -3.58 25.49
CA PRO A 241 6.21 -3.61 25.00
C PRO A 241 7.02 -4.72 25.67
N PRO A 242 7.99 -5.32 24.98
CA PRO A 242 8.95 -6.23 25.59
C PRO A 242 9.71 -5.50 26.72
N ARG A 243 9.91 -6.18 27.84
CA ARG A 243 10.58 -5.60 29.05
C ARG A 243 11.96 -5.05 28.74
N ASP A 244 12.72 -5.73 27.93
CA ASP A 244 14.08 -5.33 27.53
C ASP A 244 14.07 -4.05 26.65
N LEU A 245 13.02 -3.83 25.88
CA LEU A 245 12.81 -2.59 25.14
C LEU A 245 12.42 -1.44 26.08
N GLU A 246 11.51 -1.66 27.02
CA GLU A 246 11.16 -0.65 28.03
C GLU A 246 12.36 -0.23 28.85
N GLN A 247 13.15 -1.20 29.31
CA GLN A 247 14.41 -0.94 30.04
C GLN A 247 15.39 -0.13 29.20
N PHE A 248 15.55 -0.49 27.92
CA PHE A 248 16.41 0.27 27.03
C PHE A 248 15.89 1.70 26.85
N LEU A 249 14.60 1.92 26.61
CA LEU A 249 14.04 3.26 26.44
C LEU A 249 14.21 4.15 27.68
N SER A 250 14.02 3.58 28.89
CA SER A 250 14.14 4.30 30.16
C SER A 250 15.58 4.55 30.63
N ALA A 251 16.57 3.85 30.08
CA ALA A 251 17.95 3.87 30.54
C ALA A 251 18.76 5.11 30.11
N GLY A 252 18.14 6.19 29.57
CA GLY A 252 18.86 7.39 29.17
C GLY A 252 18.11 8.28 28.19
N ARG A 253 18.84 9.06 27.41
CA ARG A 253 18.24 9.96 26.41
C ARG A 253 17.35 9.21 25.42
N PRO A 254 16.25 9.80 24.90
CA PRO A 254 15.43 9.19 23.87
C PRO A 254 16.29 8.72 22.68
N PRO A 255 16.15 7.46 22.25
CA PRO A 255 16.90 6.95 21.10
C PRO A 255 16.28 7.43 19.78
N ILE A 256 17.09 7.47 18.73
CA ILE A 256 16.59 7.59 17.35
C ILE A 256 16.01 6.24 16.90
N TYR A 257 14.89 6.30 16.17
CA TYR A 257 14.34 5.12 15.50
C TYR A 257 14.89 5.02 14.08
N ILE A 258 15.37 3.82 13.71
CA ILE A 258 15.88 3.51 12.38
C ILE A 258 15.18 2.24 11.90
N GLY A 259 14.49 2.34 10.75
CA GLY A 259 13.83 1.21 10.13
C GLY A 259 13.58 1.45 8.65
N PHE A 260 13.73 0.41 7.85
CA PHE A 260 13.54 0.46 6.40
C PHE A 260 12.21 -0.19 5.94
N GLY A 261 11.34 -0.54 6.90
CA GLY A 261 10.03 -1.10 6.63
C GLY A 261 10.10 -2.39 5.82
N SER A 262 9.39 -2.41 4.69
CA SER A 262 9.32 -3.55 3.76
C SER A 262 10.39 -3.52 2.66
N MET A 263 11.37 -2.63 2.75
CA MET A 263 12.49 -2.63 1.81
C MET A 263 13.50 -3.70 2.19
N LYS A 264 13.94 -4.50 1.21
CA LYS A 264 15.03 -5.47 1.40
C LYS A 264 16.37 -4.81 1.13
N ALA A 265 17.38 -5.13 1.93
CA ALA A 265 18.75 -4.71 1.67
C ALA A 265 19.42 -5.70 0.70
N GLN A 266 20.27 -5.22 -0.20
CA GLN A 266 21.13 -6.07 -1.03
C GLN A 266 22.19 -6.81 -0.17
N SER A 267 22.71 -6.14 0.84
CA SER A 267 23.58 -6.71 1.86
C SER A 267 23.12 -6.22 3.23
N PRO A 268 22.35 -7.04 3.97
CA PRO A 268 21.91 -6.73 5.33
C PRO A 268 23.06 -6.44 6.28
N GLU A 269 24.19 -7.15 6.11
CA GLU A 269 25.39 -7.01 6.92
C GLU A 269 26.03 -5.64 6.71
N ALA A 270 26.28 -5.24 5.45
CA ALA A 270 26.90 -3.95 5.11
C ALA A 270 25.99 -2.79 5.54
N LEU A 271 24.68 -2.90 5.36
CA LEU A 271 23.72 -1.89 5.81
C LEU A 271 23.71 -1.80 7.35
N THR A 272 23.77 -2.94 8.04
CA THR A 272 23.86 -2.97 9.50
C THR A 272 25.14 -2.28 10.01
N GLU A 273 26.28 -2.53 9.39
CA GLU A 273 27.56 -1.88 9.73
C GLU A 273 27.47 -0.37 9.52
N LEU A 274 26.96 0.07 8.38
CA LEU A 274 26.79 1.50 8.08
C LEU A 274 25.89 2.19 9.13
N VAL A 275 24.80 1.56 9.52
CA VAL A 275 23.87 2.09 10.53
C VAL A 275 24.55 2.16 11.91
N ILE A 276 25.29 1.12 12.31
CA ILE A 276 26.04 1.10 13.57
C ILE A 276 27.07 2.25 13.59
N GLU A 277 27.86 2.38 12.53
CA GLU A 277 28.86 3.43 12.42
C GLU A 277 28.24 4.83 12.51
N ALA A 278 27.14 5.07 11.80
CA ALA A 278 26.43 6.35 11.84
C ALA A 278 25.91 6.68 13.25
N VAL A 279 25.34 5.71 13.95
CA VAL A 279 24.85 5.88 15.33
C VAL A 279 26.01 6.18 16.29
N LEU A 280 27.11 5.43 16.20
CA LEU A 280 28.29 5.64 17.06
C LEU A 280 28.92 7.00 16.81
N ARG A 281 29.09 7.41 15.56
CA ARG A 281 29.61 8.75 15.20
C ARG A 281 28.73 9.90 15.68
N SER A 282 27.40 9.69 15.70
CA SER A 282 26.46 10.71 16.17
C SER A 282 26.43 10.85 17.71
N GLY A 283 27.03 9.91 18.45
CA GLY A 283 26.96 9.85 19.92
C GLY A 283 25.52 9.60 20.44
N GLN A 284 24.60 9.18 19.58
CA GLN A 284 23.19 8.95 19.93
C GLN A 284 22.94 7.48 20.33
N ARG A 285 21.80 7.26 20.96
CA ARG A 285 21.22 5.92 21.13
C ARG A 285 20.29 5.63 19.99
N ALA A 286 20.12 4.37 19.63
CA ALA A 286 19.20 3.99 18.56
C ALA A 286 18.39 2.74 18.88
N VAL A 287 17.14 2.74 18.41
CA VAL A 287 16.31 1.55 18.24
C VAL A 287 16.25 1.21 16.76
N ILE A 288 16.73 0.04 16.38
CA ILE A 288 16.76 -0.43 15.00
C ILE A 288 15.67 -1.48 14.82
N HIS A 289 14.74 -1.23 13.91
CA HIS A 289 13.77 -2.25 13.50
C HIS A 289 14.39 -3.14 12.42
N SER A 290 14.49 -4.45 12.69
CA SER A 290 15.09 -5.40 11.74
C SER A 290 14.41 -5.39 10.38
N GLY A 291 13.08 -5.34 10.36
CA GLY A 291 12.27 -5.22 9.14
C GLY A 291 12.61 -6.28 8.09
N TRP A 292 12.19 -6.05 6.87
CA TRP A 292 12.57 -6.89 5.72
C TRP A 292 14.01 -6.65 5.25
N ALA A 293 14.62 -5.55 5.67
CA ALA A 293 16.04 -5.27 5.41
C ALA A 293 16.97 -6.23 6.15
N GLY A 294 16.46 -6.98 7.15
CA GLY A 294 17.23 -7.97 7.89
C GLY A 294 18.32 -7.34 8.79
N LEU A 295 18.12 -6.08 9.26
CA LEU A 295 19.09 -5.42 10.12
C LEU A 295 19.25 -6.18 11.43
N GLY A 296 20.49 -6.33 11.86
CA GLY A 296 20.83 -7.09 13.06
C GLY A 296 21.81 -8.21 12.74
N GLY A 297 21.58 -9.41 13.32
CA GLY A 297 22.38 -10.59 13.04
C GLY A 297 23.77 -10.62 13.65
N ARG A 298 24.14 -9.60 14.45
CA ARG A 298 25.43 -9.53 15.18
C ARG A 298 25.26 -8.90 16.56
N LYS A 299 26.29 -8.98 17.39
CA LYS A 299 26.32 -8.31 18.69
C LYS A 299 26.30 -6.79 18.49
N MET A 300 25.32 -6.14 19.10
CA MET A 300 25.17 -4.67 19.02
C MET A 300 25.91 -3.96 20.14
N PRO A 301 26.39 -2.72 19.89
CA PRO A 301 26.84 -1.82 20.94
C PRO A 301 25.73 -1.55 21.97
N PRO A 302 26.06 -1.26 23.25
CA PRO A 302 25.06 -0.98 24.28
C PRO A 302 24.13 0.21 23.96
N SER A 303 24.54 1.13 23.09
CA SER A 303 23.76 2.27 22.63
C SER A 303 22.70 1.90 21.57
N ILE A 304 22.69 0.66 21.08
CA ILE A 304 21.82 0.21 20.00
C ILE A 304 20.97 -0.98 20.45
N LYS A 305 19.66 -0.89 20.29
CA LYS A 305 18.71 -1.97 20.52
C LYS A 305 18.05 -2.37 19.21
N VAL A 306 18.19 -3.61 18.81
CA VAL A 306 17.42 -4.19 17.68
C VAL A 306 16.09 -4.69 18.19
N ILE A 307 15.03 -4.39 17.45
CA ILE A 307 13.67 -4.82 17.75
C ILE A 307 13.02 -5.50 16.55
N GLY A 308 12.10 -6.42 16.84
CA GLY A 308 11.14 -6.97 15.88
C GLY A 308 9.93 -6.06 15.66
N PRO A 309 8.84 -6.60 15.10
CA PRO A 309 7.62 -5.85 14.85
C PRO A 309 7.01 -5.28 16.13
N VAL A 310 6.78 -3.98 16.15
CA VAL A 310 6.08 -3.25 17.21
C VAL A 310 5.01 -2.35 16.59
N PRO A 311 3.92 -2.02 17.30
CA PRO A 311 2.96 -1.03 16.82
C PRO A 311 3.62 0.35 16.68
N HIS A 312 3.66 0.91 15.48
CA HIS A 312 4.25 2.23 15.24
C HIS A 312 3.57 3.35 16.03
N ALA A 313 2.27 3.19 16.33
CA ALA A 313 1.55 4.15 17.16
C ALA A 313 2.00 4.17 18.64
N TRP A 314 2.78 3.19 19.07
CA TRP A 314 3.38 3.16 20.40
C TRP A 314 4.83 3.68 20.38
N LEU A 315 5.59 3.37 19.35
CA LEU A 315 7.00 3.74 19.21
C LEU A 315 7.16 5.23 18.97
#